data_1a72499bfedccb8337b912ea72c64d5f
#
_entry.id   1a72499bfedccb8337b912ea72c64d5f
#
_cell.length_a   1.000
_cell.length_b   1.000
_cell.length_c   1.000
_cell.angle_alpha   90.00
_cell.angle_beta   90.00
_cell.angle_gamma   90.00
#
_symmetry.space_group_name_H-M   'P 1'
#
loop_
_entity.id
_entity.type
_entity.pdbx_description
1 polymer ?
#
loop_
_entity_poly.entity_id
_entity_poly.type
_entity_poly.pdbx_seq_one_letter_code
_entity_poly.pdbx_strand_id
1 'polypeptide(L)'
;MKENVQVVVGRGFWDKLPKPFFALAPMADVTDAAFRRIIATYGKPDVTWTEFVAVDGLLSAGQPILLRDLEYTEAERPIVAQVFGSKPENFYKVAQMVADLGFDGIDINMGCPDRNVEKQGSGAGMIKTPELAVDVINATIEGAKGIPVSVKTRVGYNKVELETWLPKLLSTKLSTVTVHARTRKEMSDVPARWDLVTRAVEIAKGSGVLIIGNGDVKDLVDAKQKAKESGADGVMLGRAIFGNPWQFNRDIHIEDISLEKRFAVMLEHTKLFEELLGDIKNFAVMKKHYKAYVNGFDGAKELRVKLMEADSSIDVEREVTQFLRSHTLASVKQGGV
;
A
#
# COMPACT_ATOMS: atom_id res chain seq x y z
N MET A 1 40.12 -15.54 18.75
CA MET A 1 39.29 -14.95 17.70
C MET A 1 37.88 -15.51 17.90
N LYS A 2 36.94 -14.70 18.36
CA LYS A 2 35.53 -15.11 18.47
C LYS A 2 34.93 -14.87 17.08
N GLU A 3 34.60 -15.97 16.40
CA GLU A 3 33.81 -15.89 15.18
C GLU A 3 32.46 -15.19 15.52
N ASN A 4 32.24 -14.02 14.95
CA ASN A 4 30.92 -13.39 14.92
C ASN A 4 30.05 -14.27 14.02
N VAL A 5 29.35 -15.23 14.59
CA VAL A 5 28.23 -15.90 13.95
C VAL A 5 27.15 -14.80 13.78
N GLN A 6 27.12 -14.20 12.60
CA GLN A 6 25.98 -13.38 12.19
C GLN A 6 24.77 -14.33 12.16
N VAL A 7 23.92 -14.25 13.17
CA VAL A 7 22.62 -14.92 13.16
C VAL A 7 21.82 -14.26 12.03
N VAL A 8 21.80 -14.90 10.89
CA VAL A 8 20.94 -14.51 9.76
C VAL A 8 19.51 -14.72 10.27
N VAL A 9 18.86 -13.64 10.65
CA VAL A 9 17.42 -13.67 10.95
C VAL A 9 16.73 -14.03 9.64
N GLY A 10 16.04 -15.17 9.62
CA GLY A 10 15.31 -15.59 8.45
C GLY A 10 14.29 -14.50 8.06
N ARG A 11 14.35 -14.04 6.82
CA ARG A 11 13.45 -13.00 6.31
C ARG A 11 12.05 -13.53 5.99
N GLY A 12 11.76 -14.78 6.39
CA GLY A 12 10.46 -15.41 6.20
C GLY A 12 10.08 -15.52 4.71
N PHE A 13 8.90 -15.06 4.34
CA PHE A 13 8.41 -15.13 2.96
C PHE A 13 9.24 -14.29 1.97
N TRP A 14 9.95 -13.25 2.44
CA TRP A 14 10.76 -12.38 1.59
C TRP A 14 11.87 -13.11 0.83
N ASP A 15 12.42 -14.18 1.40
CA ASP A 15 13.47 -14.99 0.76
C ASP A 15 12.94 -15.84 -0.40
N LYS A 16 11.62 -16.01 -0.51
CA LYS A 16 10.96 -16.80 -1.55
C LYS A 16 10.49 -15.95 -2.74
N LEU A 17 10.57 -14.63 -2.65
CA LEU A 17 10.10 -13.74 -3.70
C LEU A 17 11.11 -13.63 -4.85
N PRO A 18 10.65 -13.60 -6.12
CA PRO A 18 11.51 -13.27 -7.24
C PRO A 18 12.00 -11.83 -7.12
N LYS A 19 13.21 -11.54 -7.61
CA LYS A 19 13.73 -10.16 -7.66
C LYS A 19 13.81 -9.66 -9.09
N PRO A 20 13.36 -8.43 -9.37
CA PRO A 20 12.60 -7.56 -8.46
C PRO A 20 11.17 -8.04 -8.25
N PHE A 21 10.66 -7.89 -7.03
CA PHE A 21 9.25 -8.09 -6.71
C PHE A 21 8.46 -6.77 -6.71
N PHE A 22 7.13 -6.86 -6.89
CA PHE A 22 6.25 -5.71 -6.97
C PHE A 22 5.18 -5.76 -5.90
N ALA A 23 5.06 -4.66 -5.16
CA ALA A 23 4.24 -4.60 -3.97
C ALA A 23 3.16 -3.52 -4.06
N LEU A 24 2.00 -3.79 -3.45
CA LEU A 24 0.94 -2.80 -3.28
C LEU A 24 1.25 -1.89 -2.08
N ALA A 25 1.23 -0.58 -2.29
CA ALA A 25 1.45 0.38 -1.21
C ALA A 25 0.25 0.47 -0.26
N PRO A 26 0.48 0.56 1.06
CA PRO A 26 -0.56 0.89 2.02
C PRO A 26 -1.05 2.33 1.83
N MET A 27 -2.36 2.52 1.63
CA MET A 27 -2.97 3.84 1.42
C MET A 27 -4.31 3.90 2.15
N ALA A 28 -4.41 4.82 3.14
CA ALA A 28 -5.63 5.02 3.92
C ALA A 28 -6.85 5.31 3.04
N ASP A 29 -7.96 4.67 3.34
CA ASP A 29 -9.22 4.71 2.59
C ASP A 29 -9.08 4.37 1.10
N VAL A 30 -8.07 3.60 0.72
CA VAL A 30 -7.84 3.16 -0.66
C VAL A 30 -7.58 1.66 -0.72
N THR A 31 -6.60 1.17 0.04
CA THR A 31 -6.24 -0.26 0.05
C THR A 31 -6.95 -0.98 1.20
N ASP A 32 -8.25 -0.72 1.33
CA ASP A 32 -9.15 -1.43 2.23
C ASP A 32 -9.36 -2.89 1.80
N ALA A 33 -10.04 -3.67 2.64
CA ALA A 33 -10.26 -5.09 2.39
C ALA A 33 -10.99 -5.35 1.07
N ALA A 34 -11.96 -4.50 0.68
CA ALA A 34 -12.69 -4.67 -0.57
C ALA A 34 -11.76 -4.49 -1.79
N PHE A 35 -10.98 -3.39 -1.82
CA PHE A 35 -10.11 -3.13 -2.95
C PHE A 35 -8.95 -4.12 -3.02
N ARG A 36 -8.38 -4.57 -1.90
CA ARG A 36 -7.35 -5.60 -1.90
C ARG A 36 -7.83 -6.93 -2.48
N ARG A 37 -9.09 -7.35 -2.18
CA ARG A 37 -9.70 -8.56 -2.77
C ARG A 37 -9.88 -8.41 -4.27
N ILE A 38 -10.33 -7.26 -4.75
CA ILE A 38 -10.42 -6.96 -6.19
C ILE A 38 -9.03 -7.06 -6.85
N ILE A 39 -8.01 -6.44 -6.27
CA ILE A 39 -6.64 -6.51 -6.80
C ILE A 39 -6.12 -7.96 -6.77
N ALA A 40 -6.35 -8.71 -5.70
CA ALA A 40 -5.92 -10.11 -5.60
C ALA A 40 -6.56 -11.00 -6.68
N THR A 41 -7.78 -10.66 -7.13
CA THR A 41 -8.52 -11.39 -8.16
C THR A 41 -8.04 -11.06 -9.57
N TYR A 42 -7.80 -9.77 -9.86
CA TYR A 42 -7.57 -9.29 -11.23
C TYR A 42 -6.10 -9.03 -11.57
N GLY A 43 -5.29 -8.65 -10.58
CA GLY A 43 -3.88 -8.33 -10.79
C GLY A 43 -3.13 -8.37 -9.46
N LYS A 44 -2.89 -9.59 -8.95
CA LYS A 44 -2.25 -9.83 -7.66
C LYS A 44 -0.81 -9.32 -7.63
N PRO A 45 -0.42 -8.47 -6.64
CA PRO A 45 0.96 -8.11 -6.39
C PRO A 45 1.75 -9.29 -5.79
N ASP A 46 3.08 -9.23 -5.86
CA ASP A 46 3.92 -10.22 -5.19
C ASP A 46 3.82 -10.10 -3.64
N VAL A 47 3.50 -8.92 -3.12
CA VAL A 47 3.21 -8.68 -1.68
C VAL A 47 2.12 -7.63 -1.52
N THR A 48 1.18 -7.89 -0.62
CA THR A 48 0.08 -7.00 -0.28
C THR A 48 0.28 -6.36 1.11
N TRP A 49 -0.13 -5.10 1.28
CA TRP A 49 -0.21 -4.42 2.58
C TRP A 49 -1.65 -4.06 2.92
N THR A 50 -2.00 -4.14 4.20
CA THR A 50 -3.24 -3.53 4.71
C THR A 50 -3.13 -2.01 4.71
N GLU A 51 -4.23 -1.32 4.96
CA GLU A 51 -4.18 0.06 5.44
C GLU A 51 -3.41 0.11 6.78
N PHE A 52 -2.94 1.30 7.18
CA PHE A 52 -2.21 1.43 8.45
C PHE A 52 -3.16 1.70 9.62
N VAL A 53 -2.99 0.95 10.70
CA VAL A 53 -3.86 0.99 11.89
C VAL A 53 -3.07 1.46 13.13
N ALA A 54 -3.72 2.27 13.97
CA ALA A 54 -3.10 2.80 15.18
C ALA A 54 -2.91 1.70 16.24
N VAL A 55 -1.68 1.49 16.75
CA VAL A 55 -1.42 0.52 17.81
C VAL A 55 -2.18 0.84 19.10
N ASP A 56 -2.29 2.12 19.46
CA ASP A 56 -3.05 2.55 20.64
C ASP A 56 -4.54 2.28 20.48
N GLY A 57 -5.06 2.41 19.25
CA GLY A 57 -6.45 2.09 18.92
C GLY A 57 -6.75 0.60 19.02
N LEU A 58 -5.85 -0.26 18.51
CA LEU A 58 -5.98 -1.73 18.62
C LEU A 58 -5.94 -2.25 20.06
N LEU A 59 -5.43 -1.45 21.01
CA LEU A 59 -5.39 -1.77 22.44
C LEU A 59 -6.47 -1.02 23.23
N SER A 60 -7.45 -0.42 22.56
CA SER A 60 -8.55 0.35 23.16
C SER A 60 -9.91 -0.30 22.90
N ALA A 61 -10.98 0.32 23.40
CA ALA A 61 -12.36 -0.08 23.10
C ALA A 61 -12.70 0.01 21.60
N GLY A 62 -11.94 0.74 20.79
CA GLY A 62 -12.10 0.82 19.34
C GLY A 62 -11.56 -0.38 18.55
N GLN A 63 -10.93 -1.36 19.23
CA GLN A 63 -10.34 -2.55 18.60
C GLN A 63 -11.25 -3.25 17.59
N PRO A 64 -12.55 -3.55 17.89
CA PRO A 64 -13.40 -4.30 16.96
C PRO A 64 -13.58 -3.62 15.60
N ILE A 65 -13.61 -2.28 15.59
CA ILE A 65 -13.73 -1.50 14.35
C ILE A 65 -12.40 -1.55 13.57
N LEU A 66 -11.28 -1.35 14.26
CA LEU A 66 -9.96 -1.33 13.63
C LEU A 66 -9.49 -2.70 13.12
N LEU A 67 -9.98 -3.79 13.71
CA LEU A 67 -9.72 -5.14 13.20
C LEU A 67 -10.32 -5.34 11.79
N ARG A 68 -11.40 -4.62 11.44
CA ARG A 68 -11.99 -4.66 10.09
C ARG A 68 -11.02 -4.16 9.01
N ASP A 69 -10.16 -3.18 9.33
CA ASP A 69 -9.11 -2.70 8.41
C ASP A 69 -7.99 -3.75 8.22
N LEU A 70 -7.87 -4.69 9.15
CA LEU A 70 -6.93 -5.81 9.10
C LEU A 70 -7.53 -7.11 8.51
N GLU A 71 -8.82 -7.14 8.17
CA GLU A 71 -9.42 -8.31 7.52
C GLU A 71 -8.77 -8.59 6.17
N TYR A 72 -8.46 -9.87 5.90
CA TYR A 72 -7.87 -10.31 4.63
C TYR A 72 -8.37 -11.72 4.24
N THR A 73 -8.09 -12.11 3.01
CA THR A 73 -8.33 -13.45 2.49
C THR A 73 -7.01 -14.14 2.11
N GLU A 74 -7.01 -15.47 2.03
CA GLU A 74 -5.84 -16.25 1.61
C GLU A 74 -5.34 -15.87 0.21
N ALA A 75 -6.23 -15.37 -0.67
CA ALA A 75 -5.87 -14.90 -2.01
C ALA A 75 -4.91 -13.69 -1.98
N GLU A 76 -4.91 -12.91 -0.91
CA GLU A 76 -4.08 -11.70 -0.75
C GLU A 76 -2.64 -12.00 -0.30
N ARG A 77 -2.34 -13.25 0.15
CA ARG A 77 -1.01 -13.63 0.67
C ARG A 77 0.08 -13.62 -0.41
N PRO A 78 1.31 -13.23 -0.06
CA PRO A 78 1.78 -12.74 1.25
C PRO A 78 1.18 -11.39 1.59
N ILE A 79 0.66 -11.27 2.83
CA ILE A 79 0.05 -10.04 3.32
C ILE A 79 0.73 -9.52 4.59
N VAL A 80 1.00 -8.22 4.61
CA VAL A 80 1.70 -7.52 5.69
C VAL A 80 0.74 -6.53 6.35
N ALA A 81 0.56 -6.64 7.67
CA ALA A 81 -0.20 -5.67 8.45
C ALA A 81 0.63 -4.41 8.68
N GLN A 82 0.15 -3.23 8.26
CA GLN A 82 0.84 -1.99 8.57
C GLN A 82 0.23 -1.30 9.79
N VAL A 83 1.09 -0.92 10.75
CA VAL A 83 0.69 -0.25 11.99
C VAL A 83 1.48 1.04 12.22
N PHE A 84 0.92 1.96 13.01
CA PHE A 84 1.60 3.18 13.42
C PHE A 84 1.33 3.51 14.89
N GLY A 85 2.25 4.23 15.51
CA GLY A 85 2.21 4.63 16.89
C GLY A 85 3.57 5.17 17.31
N SER A 86 3.76 5.39 18.63
CA SER A 86 5.01 5.89 19.19
C SER A 86 5.42 5.23 20.52
N LYS A 87 4.65 4.24 21.02
CA LYS A 87 4.91 3.58 22.31
C LYS A 87 5.42 2.16 22.09
N PRO A 88 6.69 1.86 22.38
CA PRO A 88 7.28 0.54 22.18
C PRO A 88 6.48 -0.60 22.82
N GLU A 89 5.99 -0.41 24.04
CA GLU A 89 5.20 -1.40 24.78
C GLU A 89 3.88 -1.77 24.09
N ASN A 90 3.28 -0.82 23.33
CA ASN A 90 2.07 -1.07 22.56
C ASN A 90 2.39 -1.79 21.24
N PHE A 91 3.51 -1.46 20.62
CA PHE A 91 4.01 -2.20 19.45
C PHE A 91 4.30 -3.66 19.77
N TYR A 92 4.91 -3.96 20.92
CA TYR A 92 5.13 -5.33 21.37
C TYR A 92 3.83 -6.13 21.42
N LYS A 93 2.78 -5.59 22.08
CA LYS A 93 1.47 -6.24 22.23
C LYS A 93 0.76 -6.42 20.89
N VAL A 94 0.78 -5.38 20.07
CA VAL A 94 0.11 -5.42 18.75
C VAL A 94 0.85 -6.35 17.78
N ALA A 95 2.18 -6.45 17.86
CA ALA A 95 2.93 -7.40 17.06
C ALA A 95 2.56 -8.86 17.40
N GLN A 96 2.32 -9.17 18.69
CA GLN A 96 1.78 -10.48 19.10
C GLN A 96 0.40 -10.73 18.49
N MET A 97 -0.50 -9.73 18.57
CA MET A 97 -1.84 -9.81 17.98
C MET A 97 -1.79 -10.05 16.47
N VAL A 98 -0.96 -9.32 15.73
CA VAL A 98 -0.78 -9.46 14.27
C VAL A 98 -0.27 -10.85 13.91
N ALA A 99 0.69 -11.38 14.68
CA ALA A 99 1.16 -12.76 14.51
C ALA A 99 0.05 -13.79 14.77
N ASP A 100 -0.76 -13.61 15.81
CA ASP A 100 -1.88 -14.50 16.14
C ASP A 100 -3.03 -14.42 15.13
N LEU A 101 -3.21 -13.28 14.46
CA LEU A 101 -4.11 -13.11 13.30
C LEU A 101 -3.61 -13.82 12.04
N GLY A 102 -2.39 -14.34 12.05
CA GLY A 102 -1.84 -15.14 10.95
C GLY A 102 -1.28 -14.34 9.77
N PHE A 103 -0.90 -13.08 9.97
CA PHE A 103 -0.23 -12.28 8.93
C PHE A 103 1.15 -12.87 8.58
N ASP A 104 1.59 -12.66 7.33
CA ASP A 104 2.91 -13.09 6.87
C ASP A 104 4.03 -12.16 7.34
N GLY A 105 3.70 -10.92 7.74
CA GLY A 105 4.63 -9.94 8.27
C GLY A 105 3.92 -8.75 8.91
N ILE A 106 4.69 -7.92 9.59
CA ILE A 106 4.23 -6.65 10.16
C ILE A 106 5.13 -5.50 9.67
N ASP A 107 4.54 -4.37 9.36
CA ASP A 107 5.23 -3.18 8.86
C ASP A 107 4.94 -1.96 9.74
N ILE A 108 5.96 -1.18 10.02
CA ILE A 108 5.86 0.03 10.82
C ILE A 108 5.82 1.25 9.90
N ASN A 109 4.75 2.03 9.97
CA ASN A 109 4.63 3.27 9.22
C ASN A 109 5.48 4.38 9.86
N MET A 110 6.60 4.71 9.22
CA MET A 110 7.49 5.83 9.56
C MET A 110 7.57 6.85 8.42
N GLY A 111 6.53 6.96 7.60
CA GLY A 111 6.53 7.81 6.41
C GLY A 111 5.26 8.63 6.18
N CYS A 112 4.17 8.36 6.90
CA CYS A 112 2.92 9.12 6.77
C CYS A 112 3.13 10.59 7.21
N PRO A 113 2.81 11.57 6.34
CA PRO A 113 2.97 12.99 6.64
C PRO A 113 1.71 13.62 7.23
N ASP A 114 0.68 12.82 7.54
CA ASP A 114 -0.57 13.33 8.11
C ASP A 114 -0.33 13.99 9.46
N ARG A 115 -0.91 15.18 9.66
CA ARG A 115 -0.68 15.98 10.87
C ARG A 115 -1.17 15.32 12.15
N ASN A 116 -2.26 14.52 12.08
CA ASN A 116 -2.81 13.85 13.25
C ASN A 116 -1.92 12.67 13.66
N VAL A 117 -1.33 11.97 12.68
CA VAL A 117 -0.34 10.92 12.90
C VAL A 117 0.94 11.51 13.51
N GLU A 118 1.46 12.61 12.95
CA GLU A 118 2.69 13.25 13.43
C GLU A 118 2.56 13.88 14.82
N LYS A 119 1.38 14.43 15.19
CA LYS A 119 1.12 14.96 16.53
C LYS A 119 1.28 13.91 17.63
N GLN A 120 1.12 12.63 17.29
CA GLN A 120 1.32 11.49 18.19
C GLN A 120 2.78 10.99 18.22
N GLY A 121 3.72 11.71 17.59
CA GLY A 121 5.11 11.28 17.44
C GLY A 121 5.31 10.13 16.45
N SER A 122 4.31 9.83 15.63
CA SER A 122 4.23 8.66 14.74
C SER A 122 4.48 9.04 13.27
N GLY A 123 4.45 8.04 12.39
CA GLY A 123 4.61 8.27 10.96
C GLY A 123 5.95 8.94 10.63
N ALA A 124 5.95 9.93 9.74
CA ALA A 124 7.17 10.66 9.39
C ALA A 124 7.77 11.44 10.57
N GLY A 125 7.00 11.69 11.63
CA GLY A 125 7.48 12.31 12.88
C GLY A 125 8.62 11.53 13.52
N MET A 126 8.66 10.21 13.39
CA MET A 126 9.71 9.34 13.96
C MET A 126 11.10 9.59 13.36
N ILE A 127 11.20 10.18 12.18
CA ILE A 127 12.50 10.57 11.60
C ILE A 127 13.24 11.57 12.49
N LYS A 128 12.50 12.36 13.28
CA LYS A 128 13.08 13.33 14.23
C LYS A 128 13.55 12.70 15.55
N THR A 129 13.16 11.46 15.81
CA THR A 129 13.45 10.74 17.06
C THR A 129 13.99 9.34 16.73
N PRO A 130 15.20 9.23 16.12
CA PRO A 130 15.73 7.96 15.62
C PRO A 130 15.90 6.89 16.70
N GLU A 131 16.21 7.27 17.93
CA GLU A 131 16.35 6.36 19.08
C GLU A 131 14.99 5.71 19.40
N LEU A 132 13.91 6.50 19.47
CA LEU A 132 12.56 5.96 19.66
C LEU A 132 12.14 5.03 18.52
N ALA A 133 12.53 5.34 17.27
CA ALA A 133 12.27 4.46 16.15
C ALA A 133 12.94 3.09 16.33
N VAL A 134 14.19 3.07 16.79
CA VAL A 134 14.92 1.82 17.11
C VAL A 134 14.22 1.05 18.23
N ASP A 135 13.78 1.72 19.30
CA ASP A 135 13.06 1.07 20.41
C ASP A 135 11.73 0.46 19.93
N VAL A 136 10.97 1.18 19.12
CA VAL A 136 9.72 0.69 18.51
C VAL A 136 9.97 -0.52 17.61
N ILE A 137 11.00 -0.49 16.77
CA ILE A 137 11.35 -1.61 15.90
C ILE A 137 11.72 -2.85 16.74
N ASN A 138 12.59 -2.68 17.74
CA ASN A 138 13.03 -3.80 18.58
C ASN A 138 11.86 -4.41 19.37
N ALA A 139 10.99 -3.60 19.95
CA ALA A 139 9.77 -4.07 20.62
C ALA A 139 8.82 -4.81 19.66
N THR A 140 8.69 -4.33 18.42
CA THR A 140 7.90 -5.01 17.39
C THR A 140 8.49 -6.37 17.03
N ILE A 141 9.83 -6.45 16.83
CA ILE A 141 10.52 -7.70 16.51
C ILE A 141 10.36 -8.72 17.65
N GLU A 142 10.49 -8.27 18.90
CA GLU A 142 10.32 -9.12 20.07
C GLU A 142 8.89 -9.68 20.16
N GLY A 143 7.87 -8.85 19.91
CA GLY A 143 6.46 -9.25 19.95
C GLY A 143 6.01 -10.07 18.74
N ALA A 144 6.70 -9.99 17.61
CA ALA A 144 6.26 -10.54 16.31
C ALA A 144 6.26 -12.09 16.20
N LYS A 145 6.69 -12.81 17.23
CA LYS A 145 6.68 -14.30 17.26
C LYS A 145 7.36 -14.96 16.06
N GLY A 146 8.35 -14.27 15.48
CA GLY A 146 9.14 -14.80 14.35
C GLY A 146 8.64 -14.41 12.95
N ILE A 147 7.47 -13.75 12.79
CA ILE A 147 7.13 -13.16 11.50
C ILE A 147 8.05 -11.96 11.22
N PRO A 148 8.44 -11.71 9.94
CA PRO A 148 9.34 -10.63 9.59
C PRO A 148 8.75 -9.24 9.86
N VAL A 149 9.62 -8.35 10.34
CA VAL A 149 9.29 -6.94 10.59
C VAL A 149 9.91 -6.06 9.52
N SER A 150 9.14 -5.13 8.96
CA SER A 150 9.57 -4.14 7.98
C SER A 150 9.22 -2.72 8.42
N VAL A 151 9.80 -1.75 7.73
CA VAL A 151 9.51 -0.31 7.94
C VAL A 151 9.24 0.34 6.59
N LYS A 152 8.20 1.17 6.52
CA LYS A 152 7.98 2.08 5.39
C LYS A 152 8.25 3.51 5.82
N THR A 153 9.26 4.14 5.19
CA THR A 153 9.73 5.48 5.56
C THR A 153 9.93 6.40 4.35
N ARG A 154 10.39 7.63 4.62
CA ARG A 154 10.83 8.63 3.64
C ARG A 154 12.33 8.88 3.77
N VAL A 155 12.90 9.60 2.78
CA VAL A 155 14.34 9.92 2.74
C VAL A 155 14.78 10.98 3.75
N GLY A 156 13.87 11.50 4.55
CA GLY A 156 14.12 12.49 5.59
C GLY A 156 12.88 13.30 5.93
N TYR A 157 12.97 14.19 6.93
CA TYR A 157 11.85 14.99 7.40
C TYR A 157 11.74 16.32 6.62
N ASN A 158 12.60 17.31 6.90
CA ASN A 158 12.64 18.60 6.21
C ASN A 158 13.62 18.62 5.03
N LYS A 159 14.66 17.81 5.11
CA LYS A 159 15.73 17.64 4.13
C LYS A 159 16.03 16.16 3.97
N VAL A 160 16.88 15.80 3.02
CA VAL A 160 17.40 14.43 2.89
C VAL A 160 18.29 14.11 4.09
N GLU A 161 18.02 13.01 4.76
CA GLU A 161 18.69 12.56 5.98
C GLU A 161 19.07 11.06 5.90
N LEU A 162 19.14 10.48 4.70
CA LEU A 162 19.44 9.05 4.49
C LEU A 162 20.72 8.60 5.17
N GLU A 163 21.76 9.41 5.15
CA GLU A 163 23.08 9.05 5.70
C GLU A 163 23.09 8.84 7.24
N THR A 164 22.12 9.42 7.92
CA THR A 164 21.99 9.29 9.38
C THR A 164 20.78 8.46 9.78
N TRP A 165 19.68 8.60 9.04
CA TRP A 165 18.42 7.92 9.32
C TRP A 165 18.44 6.43 8.97
N LEU A 166 18.81 6.09 7.72
CA LEU A 166 18.77 4.71 7.28
C LEU A 166 19.71 3.78 8.06
N PRO A 167 20.97 4.16 8.38
CA PRO A 167 21.83 3.33 9.25
C PRO A 167 21.23 3.03 10.63
N LYS A 168 20.44 3.94 11.21
CA LYS A 168 19.72 3.67 12.46
C LYS A 168 18.70 2.55 12.30
N LEU A 169 17.93 2.54 11.23
CA LEU A 169 16.99 1.47 10.92
C LEU A 169 17.74 0.14 10.68
N LEU A 170 18.82 0.18 9.90
CA LEU A 170 19.63 -0.99 9.55
C LEU A 170 20.40 -1.57 10.75
N SER A 171 20.55 -0.84 11.84
CA SER A 171 21.17 -1.36 13.08
C SER A 171 20.25 -2.35 13.83
N THR A 172 18.99 -2.45 13.42
CA THR A 172 18.01 -3.39 13.95
C THR A 172 17.93 -4.66 13.08
N LYS A 173 17.13 -5.65 13.51
CA LYS A 173 16.93 -6.91 12.76
C LYS A 173 15.73 -6.83 11.82
N LEU A 174 15.57 -5.72 11.08
CA LEU A 174 14.54 -5.61 10.05
C LEU A 174 14.79 -6.58 8.89
N SER A 175 13.70 -7.07 8.29
CA SER A 175 13.75 -7.83 7.03
C SER A 175 13.81 -6.92 5.81
N THR A 176 13.09 -5.78 5.86
CA THR A 176 12.88 -4.92 4.69
C THR A 176 12.69 -3.47 5.11
N VAL A 177 13.19 -2.53 4.30
CA VAL A 177 12.87 -1.10 4.40
C VAL A 177 12.31 -0.60 3.07
N THR A 178 11.09 -0.06 3.08
CA THR A 178 10.51 0.64 1.93
C THR A 178 10.83 2.13 2.03
N VAL A 179 11.52 2.66 1.02
CA VAL A 179 11.95 4.06 0.96
C VAL A 179 11.10 4.83 -0.04
N HIS A 180 10.24 5.73 0.45
CA HIS A 180 9.57 6.71 -0.41
C HIS A 180 10.58 7.81 -0.77
N ALA A 181 10.86 7.97 -2.05
CA ALA A 181 11.92 8.82 -2.60
C ALA A 181 11.62 10.33 -2.52
N ARG A 182 11.06 10.78 -1.39
CA ARG A 182 10.75 12.17 -1.02
C ARG A 182 10.93 12.38 0.47
N THR A 183 11.23 13.61 0.89
CA THR A 183 11.14 14.00 2.29
C THR A 183 9.68 14.16 2.74
N ARG A 184 9.46 14.25 4.05
CA ARG A 184 8.14 14.59 4.60
C ARG A 184 7.67 15.97 4.12
N LYS A 185 8.56 16.97 4.12
CA LYS A 185 8.25 18.34 3.71
C LYS A 185 7.79 18.44 2.26
N GLU A 186 8.36 17.65 1.38
CA GLU A 186 8.02 17.59 -0.05
C GLU A 186 6.66 16.93 -0.35
N MET A 187 6.09 16.22 0.61
CA MET A 187 4.80 15.54 0.44
C MET A 187 4.73 14.67 -0.83
N SER A 188 3.99 15.14 -1.84
CA SER A 188 3.91 14.61 -3.21
C SER A 188 4.05 15.71 -4.26
N ASP A 189 4.53 16.88 -3.87
CA ASP A 189 4.50 18.11 -4.67
C ASP A 189 5.68 18.25 -5.62
N VAL A 190 6.68 17.40 -5.47
CA VAL A 190 7.88 17.32 -6.33
C VAL A 190 8.02 15.91 -6.90
N PRO A 191 8.76 15.70 -8.00
CA PRO A 191 9.05 14.36 -8.50
C PRO A 191 9.81 13.49 -7.47
N ALA A 192 9.53 12.19 -7.46
CA ALA A 192 10.28 11.23 -6.64
C ALA A 192 11.72 11.09 -7.17
N ARG A 193 12.70 11.19 -6.28
CA ARG A 193 14.14 11.15 -6.60
C ARG A 193 14.67 9.73 -6.46
N TRP A 194 14.65 8.97 -7.53
CA TRP A 194 15.07 7.56 -7.50
C TRP A 194 16.57 7.35 -7.30
N ASP A 195 17.40 8.37 -7.54
CA ASP A 195 18.79 8.40 -7.12
C ASP A 195 18.96 8.23 -5.60
N LEU A 196 18.00 8.70 -4.80
CA LEU A 196 17.99 8.48 -3.35
C LEU A 196 17.62 7.03 -2.99
N VAL A 197 16.86 6.31 -3.84
CA VAL A 197 16.67 4.87 -3.68
C VAL A 197 17.96 4.12 -3.97
N THR A 198 18.67 4.49 -5.05
CA THR A 198 20.01 3.95 -5.34
C THR A 198 20.95 4.15 -4.15
N ARG A 199 20.95 5.36 -3.59
CA ARG A 199 21.76 5.65 -2.39
C ARG A 199 21.36 4.80 -1.18
N ALA A 200 20.06 4.57 -0.98
CA ALA A 200 19.58 3.70 0.09
C ALA A 200 20.07 2.24 -0.09
N VAL A 201 20.07 1.74 -1.32
CA VAL A 201 20.61 0.40 -1.64
C VAL A 201 22.11 0.33 -1.32
N GLU A 202 22.89 1.36 -1.66
CA GLU A 202 24.32 1.41 -1.33
C GLU A 202 24.57 1.39 0.17
N ILE A 203 23.82 2.18 0.94
CA ILE A 203 23.92 2.24 2.41
C ILE A 203 23.53 0.88 3.03
N ALA A 204 22.53 0.20 2.47
CA ALA A 204 22.07 -1.10 2.98
C ALA A 204 22.98 -2.28 2.60
N LYS A 205 23.96 -2.09 1.73
CA LYS A 205 24.84 -3.15 1.26
C LYS A 205 25.55 -3.86 2.42
N GLY A 206 25.38 -5.18 2.48
CA GLY A 206 25.95 -6.02 3.54
C GLY A 206 25.14 -6.09 4.84
N SER A 207 24.04 -5.31 4.98
CA SER A 207 23.17 -5.37 6.17
C SER A 207 22.27 -6.60 6.19
N GLY A 208 21.99 -7.22 5.04
CA GLY A 208 21.00 -8.29 4.89
C GLY A 208 19.55 -7.79 4.80
N VAL A 209 19.28 -6.48 4.92
CA VAL A 209 17.96 -5.86 4.81
C VAL A 209 17.63 -5.58 3.35
N LEU A 210 16.43 -5.95 2.88
CA LEU A 210 15.96 -5.67 1.54
C LEU A 210 15.50 -4.21 1.41
N ILE A 211 15.79 -3.58 0.28
CA ILE A 211 15.33 -2.22 -0.01
C ILE A 211 14.25 -2.25 -1.09
N ILE A 212 13.10 -1.67 -0.77
CA ILE A 212 11.99 -1.45 -1.70
C ILE A 212 11.92 0.03 -2.05
N GLY A 213 11.98 0.35 -3.35
CA GLY A 213 11.78 1.72 -3.83
C GLY A 213 10.30 2.07 -3.97
N ASN A 214 9.93 3.31 -3.64
CA ASN A 214 8.56 3.81 -3.78
C ASN A 214 8.54 5.29 -4.20
N GLY A 215 7.57 5.67 -5.02
CA GLY A 215 7.31 7.03 -5.48
C GLY A 215 7.24 7.14 -7.00
N ASP A 216 6.15 7.71 -7.53
CA ASP A 216 5.88 7.99 -8.96
C ASP A 216 6.16 6.82 -9.91
N VAL A 217 5.78 5.62 -9.49
CA VAL A 217 5.82 4.43 -10.36
C VAL A 217 4.52 4.39 -11.16
N LYS A 218 4.62 4.29 -12.48
CA LYS A 218 3.49 4.38 -13.40
C LYS A 218 2.81 3.03 -13.64
N ASP A 219 3.63 2.00 -13.88
CA ASP A 219 3.20 0.65 -14.25
C ASP A 219 4.31 -0.37 -13.94
N LEU A 220 4.12 -1.63 -14.31
CA LEU A 220 5.13 -2.68 -14.10
C LEU A 220 6.37 -2.51 -14.99
N VAL A 221 6.24 -1.89 -16.15
CA VAL A 221 7.39 -1.63 -17.04
C VAL A 221 8.30 -0.59 -16.41
N ASP A 222 7.73 0.53 -15.96
CA ASP A 222 8.43 1.58 -15.21
C ASP A 222 9.00 1.02 -13.89
N ALA A 223 8.26 0.14 -13.19
CA ALA A 223 8.72 -0.51 -11.97
C ALA A 223 9.96 -1.38 -12.21
N LYS A 224 9.97 -2.20 -13.28
CA LYS A 224 11.13 -3.02 -13.67
C LYS A 224 12.34 -2.16 -14.01
N GLN A 225 12.14 -1.07 -14.76
CA GLN A 225 13.20 -0.14 -15.12
C GLN A 225 13.80 0.53 -13.88
N LYS A 226 12.95 1.04 -12.99
CA LYS A 226 13.37 1.65 -11.72
C LYS A 226 14.13 0.69 -10.80
N ALA A 227 13.69 -0.56 -10.70
CA ALA A 227 14.41 -1.59 -9.94
C ALA A 227 15.80 -1.85 -10.54
N LYS A 228 15.89 -1.96 -11.87
CA LYS A 228 17.16 -2.18 -12.57
C LYS A 228 18.14 -1.02 -12.37
N GLU A 229 17.65 0.22 -12.47
CA GLU A 229 18.49 1.43 -12.36
C GLU A 229 18.94 1.68 -10.92
N SER A 230 18.05 1.46 -9.94
CA SER A 230 18.36 1.74 -8.53
C SER A 230 19.04 0.58 -7.81
N GLY A 231 18.94 -0.64 -8.35
CA GLY A 231 19.38 -1.86 -7.66
C GLY A 231 18.46 -2.30 -6.51
N ALA A 232 17.26 -1.72 -6.40
CA ALA A 232 16.30 -2.09 -5.36
C ALA A 232 15.82 -3.54 -5.52
N ASP A 233 15.63 -4.24 -4.41
CA ASP A 233 15.14 -5.63 -4.38
C ASP A 233 13.69 -5.73 -4.85
N GLY A 234 12.90 -4.68 -4.64
CA GLY A 234 11.52 -4.58 -5.08
C GLY A 234 11.07 -3.13 -5.28
N VAL A 235 9.88 -2.98 -5.88
CA VAL A 235 9.26 -1.69 -6.14
C VAL A 235 7.82 -1.71 -5.63
N MET A 236 7.44 -0.67 -4.88
CA MET A 236 6.10 -0.52 -4.33
C MET A 236 5.30 0.50 -5.14
N LEU A 237 4.17 0.06 -5.70
CA LEU A 237 3.24 0.88 -6.47
C LEU A 237 2.11 1.40 -5.58
N GLY A 238 1.82 2.69 -5.69
CA GLY A 238 0.70 3.34 -4.99
C GLY A 238 -0.35 3.81 -5.99
N ARG A 239 -0.32 5.08 -6.35
CA ARG A 239 -1.36 5.74 -7.18
C ARG A 239 -1.62 5.09 -8.54
N ALA A 240 -0.68 4.33 -9.06
CA ALA A 240 -0.81 3.62 -10.33
C ALA A 240 -1.95 2.57 -10.37
N ILE A 241 -2.41 2.11 -9.21
CA ILE A 241 -3.49 1.12 -9.11
C ILE A 241 -4.90 1.72 -9.25
N PHE A 242 -5.04 3.05 -9.12
CA PHE A 242 -6.35 3.68 -9.22
C PHE A 242 -6.97 3.44 -10.59
N GLY A 243 -8.19 2.88 -10.59
CA GLY A 243 -8.92 2.55 -11.81
C GLY A 243 -8.36 1.38 -12.62
N ASN A 244 -7.27 0.77 -12.14
CA ASN A 244 -6.63 -0.37 -12.81
C ASN A 244 -6.36 -1.54 -11.84
N PRO A 245 -7.36 -2.36 -11.53
CA PRO A 245 -7.16 -3.57 -10.72
C PRO A 245 -6.22 -4.61 -11.35
N TRP A 246 -5.96 -4.53 -12.65
CA TRP A 246 -5.04 -5.40 -13.38
C TRP A 246 -3.58 -4.94 -13.32
N GLN A 247 -3.27 -3.86 -12.60
CA GLN A 247 -1.95 -3.21 -12.60
C GLN A 247 -0.77 -4.16 -12.35
N PHE A 248 -0.94 -5.20 -11.53
CA PHE A 248 0.11 -6.19 -11.26
C PHE A 248 0.00 -7.45 -12.13
N ASN A 249 -1.01 -7.55 -13.00
CA ASN A 249 -1.09 -8.64 -13.96
C ASN A 249 0.00 -8.47 -15.02
N ARG A 250 0.73 -9.55 -15.31
CA ARG A 250 1.88 -9.51 -16.23
C ARG A 250 1.48 -9.79 -17.67
N ASP A 251 0.27 -10.32 -17.88
CA ASP A 251 -0.22 -10.82 -19.17
C ASP A 251 -1.39 -9.97 -19.71
N ILE A 252 -2.01 -9.14 -18.86
CA ILE A 252 -3.19 -8.33 -19.20
C ILE A 252 -2.85 -6.85 -19.01
N HIS A 253 -3.07 -6.06 -20.07
CA HIS A 253 -2.97 -4.61 -20.01
C HIS A 253 -4.34 -3.95 -19.93
N ILE A 254 -4.46 -2.83 -19.25
CA ILE A 254 -5.75 -2.12 -19.09
C ILE A 254 -6.38 -1.73 -20.42
N GLU A 255 -5.55 -1.48 -21.43
CA GLU A 255 -5.95 -1.12 -22.79
C GLU A 255 -6.69 -2.26 -23.49
N ASP A 256 -6.42 -3.52 -23.12
CA ASP A 256 -7.07 -4.72 -23.68
C ASP A 256 -8.41 -5.03 -22.99
N ILE A 257 -8.75 -4.31 -21.93
CA ILE A 257 -9.97 -4.54 -21.14
C ILE A 257 -11.10 -3.67 -21.68
N SER A 258 -12.19 -4.34 -22.12
CA SER A 258 -13.37 -3.61 -22.60
C SER A 258 -14.00 -2.74 -21.51
N LEU A 259 -14.71 -1.70 -21.93
CA LEU A 259 -15.36 -0.76 -21.00
C LEU A 259 -16.41 -1.47 -20.13
N GLU A 260 -17.14 -2.41 -20.70
CA GLU A 260 -18.14 -3.24 -19.99
C GLU A 260 -17.46 -4.04 -18.86
N LYS A 261 -16.30 -4.65 -19.15
CA LYS A 261 -15.54 -5.40 -18.13
C LYS A 261 -14.99 -4.50 -17.05
N ARG A 262 -14.47 -3.31 -17.41
CA ARG A 262 -14.01 -2.31 -16.42
C ARG A 262 -15.15 -1.89 -15.50
N PHE A 263 -16.34 -1.66 -16.04
CA PHE A 263 -17.51 -1.31 -15.24
C PHE A 263 -18.04 -2.47 -14.41
N ALA A 264 -18.01 -3.69 -14.93
CA ALA A 264 -18.37 -4.87 -14.14
C ALA A 264 -17.48 -5.02 -12.89
N VAL A 265 -16.16 -4.81 -13.04
CA VAL A 265 -15.22 -4.86 -11.90
C VAL A 265 -15.40 -3.66 -10.97
N MET A 266 -15.70 -2.47 -11.48
CA MET A 266 -16.05 -1.32 -10.65
C MET A 266 -17.30 -1.58 -9.80
N LEU A 267 -18.34 -2.21 -10.38
CA LEU A 267 -19.57 -2.57 -9.67
C LEU A 267 -19.31 -3.68 -8.62
N GLU A 268 -18.51 -4.68 -8.98
CA GLU A 268 -18.06 -5.72 -8.04
C GLU A 268 -17.34 -5.10 -6.84
N HIS A 269 -16.39 -4.17 -7.09
CA HIS A 269 -15.70 -3.44 -6.04
C HIS A 269 -16.67 -2.65 -5.15
N THR A 270 -17.63 -1.96 -5.75
CA THR A 270 -18.61 -1.15 -5.03
C THR A 270 -19.51 -2.00 -4.12
N LYS A 271 -20.02 -3.13 -4.63
CA LYS A 271 -20.85 -4.07 -3.87
C LYS A 271 -20.06 -4.70 -2.72
N LEU A 272 -18.82 -5.10 -3.00
CA LEU A 272 -17.94 -5.67 -1.99
C LEU A 272 -17.56 -4.66 -0.89
N PHE A 273 -17.35 -3.38 -1.25
CA PHE A 273 -17.12 -2.32 -0.27
C PHE A 273 -18.33 -2.13 0.65
N GLU A 274 -19.54 -2.07 0.09
CA GLU A 274 -20.79 -1.90 0.84
C GLU A 274 -21.04 -3.09 1.78
N GLU A 275 -20.78 -4.32 1.29
CA GLU A 275 -20.91 -5.56 2.06
C GLU A 275 -19.93 -5.61 3.25
N LEU A 276 -18.67 -5.31 3.00
CA LEU A 276 -17.60 -5.49 4.00
C LEU A 276 -17.45 -4.29 4.94
N LEU A 277 -17.71 -3.08 4.48
CA LEU A 277 -17.29 -1.87 5.15
C LEU A 277 -18.40 -0.81 5.27
N GLY A 278 -19.57 -1.04 4.66
CA GLY A 278 -20.65 -0.06 4.60
C GLY A 278 -21.25 0.32 5.96
N ASP A 279 -21.05 -0.52 6.99
CA ASP A 279 -21.46 -0.27 8.37
C ASP A 279 -20.44 0.59 9.17
N ILE A 280 -19.19 0.69 8.70
CA ILE A 280 -18.10 1.37 9.42
C ILE A 280 -17.45 2.50 8.62
N LYS A 281 -17.53 2.47 7.29
CA LYS A 281 -16.95 3.51 6.42
C LYS A 281 -18.05 4.21 5.60
N ASN A 282 -17.91 5.51 5.42
CA ASN A 282 -18.81 6.28 4.58
C ASN A 282 -18.67 5.87 3.11
N PHE A 283 -19.79 5.66 2.40
CA PHE A 283 -19.82 5.30 0.98
C PHE A 283 -19.04 6.29 0.09
N ALA A 284 -18.90 7.55 0.51
CA ALA A 284 -18.10 8.55 -0.20
C ALA A 284 -16.63 8.15 -0.41
N VAL A 285 -16.12 7.17 0.33
CA VAL A 285 -14.79 6.57 0.10
C VAL A 285 -14.68 6.02 -1.32
N MET A 286 -15.75 5.44 -1.88
CA MET A 286 -15.78 4.90 -3.25
C MET A 286 -15.67 5.96 -4.34
N LYS A 287 -16.05 7.22 -4.07
CA LYS A 287 -16.08 8.30 -5.08
C LYS A 287 -14.71 8.60 -5.70
N LYS A 288 -13.61 8.41 -4.94
CA LYS A 288 -12.26 8.53 -5.48
C LYS A 288 -11.92 7.42 -6.48
N HIS A 289 -12.44 6.20 -6.26
CA HIS A 289 -12.27 5.07 -7.17
C HIS A 289 -13.06 5.28 -8.46
N TYR A 290 -14.30 5.78 -8.39
CA TYR A 290 -15.11 6.08 -9.59
C TYR A 290 -14.41 7.08 -10.50
N LYS A 291 -13.78 8.13 -9.93
CA LYS A 291 -12.99 9.08 -10.70
C LYS A 291 -11.88 8.41 -11.51
N ALA A 292 -11.31 7.36 -10.99
CA ALA A 292 -10.22 6.63 -11.62
C ALA A 292 -10.72 5.56 -12.62
N TYR A 293 -11.78 4.82 -12.30
CA TYR A 293 -12.37 3.83 -13.22
C TYR A 293 -13.00 4.49 -14.46
N VAL A 294 -13.63 5.65 -14.29
CA VAL A 294 -14.45 6.32 -15.30
C VAL A 294 -13.65 7.45 -15.95
N ASN A 295 -12.72 7.07 -16.84
CA ASN A 295 -11.92 8.04 -17.61
C ASN A 295 -11.49 7.44 -18.96
N GLY A 296 -11.09 8.31 -19.90
CA GLY A 296 -10.49 7.91 -21.18
C GLY A 296 -11.49 7.42 -22.24
N PHE A 297 -12.78 7.76 -22.11
CA PHE A 297 -13.82 7.45 -23.10
C PHE A 297 -14.88 8.57 -23.19
N ASP A 298 -15.64 8.58 -24.26
CA ASP A 298 -16.70 9.58 -24.48
C ASP A 298 -17.82 9.45 -23.44
N GLY A 299 -18.28 10.59 -22.87
CA GLY A 299 -19.29 10.63 -21.81
C GLY A 299 -18.77 10.31 -20.40
N ALA A 300 -17.44 10.07 -20.24
CA ALA A 300 -16.86 9.79 -18.93
C ALA A 300 -17.08 10.92 -17.91
N LYS A 301 -17.09 12.19 -18.35
CA LYS A 301 -17.29 13.34 -17.48
C LYS A 301 -18.71 13.34 -16.91
N GLU A 302 -19.70 13.13 -17.75
CA GLU A 302 -21.12 13.11 -17.41
C GLU A 302 -21.43 11.95 -16.46
N LEU A 303 -20.89 10.76 -16.74
CA LEU A 303 -21.05 9.60 -15.86
C LEU A 303 -20.41 9.86 -14.49
N ARG A 304 -19.20 10.44 -14.45
CA ARG A 304 -18.56 10.78 -13.16
C ARG A 304 -19.40 11.71 -12.31
N VAL A 305 -20.04 12.75 -12.91
CA VAL A 305 -20.91 13.67 -12.17
C VAL A 305 -22.02 12.90 -11.47
N LYS A 306 -22.70 12.00 -12.19
CA LYS A 306 -23.76 11.17 -11.63
C LYS A 306 -23.27 10.23 -10.52
N LEU A 307 -22.11 9.59 -10.72
CA LEU A 307 -21.50 8.70 -9.71
C LEU A 307 -21.03 9.44 -8.46
N MET A 308 -20.74 10.76 -8.54
CA MET A 308 -20.46 11.57 -7.34
C MET A 308 -21.68 11.83 -6.49
N GLU A 309 -22.90 11.68 -7.04
CA GLU A 309 -24.17 11.83 -6.33
C GLU A 309 -24.69 10.51 -5.76
N ALA A 310 -24.13 9.36 -6.21
CA ALA A 310 -24.54 8.04 -5.73
C ALA A 310 -24.15 7.84 -4.26
N ASP A 311 -25.06 7.22 -3.50
CA ASP A 311 -24.88 6.90 -2.07
C ASP A 311 -25.03 5.40 -1.76
N SER A 312 -25.23 4.57 -2.80
CA SER A 312 -25.35 3.11 -2.69
C SER A 312 -24.82 2.40 -3.94
N SER A 313 -24.53 1.10 -3.82
CA SER A 313 -24.18 0.26 -4.97
C SER A 313 -25.30 0.16 -6.00
N ILE A 314 -26.56 0.24 -5.56
CA ILE A 314 -27.75 0.25 -6.43
C ILE A 314 -27.76 1.49 -7.31
N ASP A 315 -27.45 2.66 -6.75
CA ASP A 315 -27.38 3.91 -7.52
C ASP A 315 -26.28 3.83 -8.57
N VAL A 316 -25.09 3.34 -8.19
CA VAL A 316 -23.97 3.16 -9.12
C VAL A 316 -24.33 2.20 -10.25
N GLU A 317 -24.96 1.07 -9.95
CA GLU A 317 -25.39 0.09 -10.94
C GLU A 317 -26.42 0.67 -11.91
N ARG A 318 -27.38 1.45 -11.41
CA ARG A 318 -28.39 2.15 -12.23
C ARG A 318 -27.72 3.11 -13.23
N GLU A 319 -26.83 3.98 -12.77
CA GLU A 319 -26.17 4.98 -13.61
C GLU A 319 -25.26 4.33 -14.67
N VAL A 320 -24.50 3.29 -14.30
CA VAL A 320 -23.65 2.53 -15.22
C VAL A 320 -24.49 1.81 -16.27
N THR A 321 -25.57 1.16 -15.86
CA THR A 321 -26.46 0.44 -16.79
C THR A 321 -27.10 1.40 -17.79
N GLN A 322 -27.58 2.57 -17.34
CA GLN A 322 -28.15 3.58 -18.21
C GLN A 322 -27.12 4.13 -19.21
N PHE A 323 -25.88 4.36 -18.74
CA PHE A 323 -24.79 4.80 -19.58
C PHE A 323 -24.46 3.79 -20.67
N LEU A 324 -24.28 2.51 -20.35
CA LEU A 324 -23.97 1.45 -21.31
C LEU A 324 -25.08 1.30 -22.38
N ARG A 325 -26.35 1.34 -21.99
CA ARG A 325 -27.49 1.30 -22.92
C ARG A 325 -27.47 2.46 -23.92
N SER A 326 -27.19 3.68 -23.46
CA SER A 326 -27.13 4.86 -24.32
C SER A 326 -25.95 4.82 -25.29
N HIS A 327 -24.80 4.27 -24.88
CA HIS A 327 -23.61 4.12 -25.72
C HIS A 327 -23.76 3.04 -26.79
N THR A 328 -24.37 1.92 -26.47
CA THR A 328 -24.67 0.85 -27.45
C THR A 328 -25.64 1.35 -28.53
N LEU A 329 -26.64 2.14 -28.17
CA LEU A 329 -27.57 2.73 -29.13
C LEU A 329 -26.91 3.80 -30.03
N ALA A 330 -25.92 4.53 -29.54
CA ALA A 330 -25.18 5.52 -30.33
C ALA A 330 -24.24 4.86 -31.35
N SER A 331 -23.53 3.80 -30.95
CA SER A 331 -22.63 3.05 -31.85
C SER A 331 -23.37 2.34 -32.99
N VAL A 332 -24.59 1.83 -32.74
CA VAL A 332 -25.44 1.23 -33.78
C VAL A 332 -25.93 2.27 -34.80
N LYS A 333 -26.15 3.51 -34.38
CA LYS A 333 -26.58 4.59 -35.28
C LYS A 333 -25.46 5.14 -36.17
N GLN A 334 -24.21 5.01 -35.78
CA GLN A 334 -23.04 5.46 -36.57
C GLN A 334 -22.51 4.39 -37.53
N GLY A 335 -22.85 3.10 -37.36
CA GLY A 335 -22.43 1.99 -38.21
C GLY A 335 -23.44 1.63 -39.33
N GLY A 336 -24.54 2.36 -39.46
CA GLY A 336 -25.60 2.15 -40.43
C GLY A 336 -25.67 3.29 -41.47
N VAL A 337 -24.62 3.43 -42.29
CA VAL A 337 -24.67 4.19 -43.54
C VAL A 337 -23.98 3.36 -44.63
#